data_498b5686220128f35c37864fbc734d12
#
_entry.id   498b5686220128f35c37864fbc734d12
#
_cell.length_a   1.000
_cell.length_b   1.000
_cell.length_c   1.000
_cell.angle_alpha   90.00
_cell.angle_beta   90.00
_cell.angle_gamma   90.00
#
_symmetry.space_group_name_H-M   'P 1'
#
loop_
_entity.id
_entity.type
_entity.pdbx_description
1 polymer ?
#
loop_
_entity_poly.entity_id
_entity_poly.type
_entity_poly.pdbx_seq_one_letter_code
_entity_poly.pdbx_strand_id
1 'polypeptide(L)'
;MATVISAGELIDGVGGGTCQIAGTLFAASFFAGMEVLDRRPHTRPSGYIKMGLDATVVYPSINLRMRNNLPFPVVIHRRIGNGVLRIELLGARSERTVTFVRKIMPRVDRFEELSVPDANLPAGMRVLTQRGIPGFRITRYRIIRENDVAVRERWQDAYPPTSQIWRVGTGAALTGPIPRQDDHPEYTADQYLAVTQLAGTNEMQEVRRPGFSGAAGWMVREGL
;
A
#
# COMPACT_ATOMS: atom_id res chain seq x y z
N MET A 1 8.45 -6.42 -17.66
CA MET A 1 8.06 -5.06 -17.25
C MET A 1 7.11 -5.20 -16.09
N ALA A 2 7.05 -4.24 -15.20
CA ALA A 2 6.13 -4.24 -14.06
C ALA A 2 5.52 -2.83 -13.95
N THR A 3 4.33 -2.73 -13.35
CA THR A 3 3.64 -1.47 -13.23
C THR A 3 4.37 -0.52 -12.28
N VAL A 4 4.64 0.69 -12.72
CA VAL A 4 5.20 1.80 -11.95
C VAL A 4 4.24 2.97 -11.92
N ILE A 5 4.33 3.81 -10.89
CA ILE A 5 3.56 5.05 -10.78
C ILE A 5 4.41 6.17 -11.37
N SER A 6 3.93 6.82 -12.43
CA SER A 6 4.56 7.98 -13.04
C SER A 6 3.53 9.08 -13.24
N ALA A 7 3.80 10.27 -12.72
CA ALA A 7 2.89 11.43 -12.78
C ALA A 7 1.43 11.15 -12.37
N GLY A 8 1.22 10.20 -11.44
CA GLY A 8 -0.12 9.80 -10.98
C GLY A 8 -0.81 8.72 -11.81
N GLU A 9 -0.21 8.29 -12.93
CA GLU A 9 -0.70 7.22 -13.78
C GLU A 9 0.08 5.91 -13.55
N LEU A 10 -0.58 4.78 -13.77
CA LEU A 10 0.04 3.45 -13.78
C LEU A 10 0.56 3.17 -15.19
N ILE A 11 1.87 3.04 -15.31
CA ILE A 11 2.51 2.69 -16.59
C ILE A 11 3.39 1.46 -16.41
N ASP A 12 3.61 0.72 -17.49
CA ASP A 12 4.58 -0.38 -17.50
C ASP A 12 6.00 0.19 -17.58
N GLY A 13 6.84 -0.20 -16.63
CA GLY A 13 8.21 0.31 -16.52
C GLY A 13 9.20 -0.67 -15.95
N VAL A 14 10.47 -0.30 -16.01
CA VAL A 14 11.54 -1.04 -15.35
C VAL A 14 11.62 -0.60 -13.89
N GLY A 15 11.66 -1.56 -12.95
CA GLY A 15 11.79 -1.27 -11.51
C GLY A 15 10.50 -1.35 -10.69
N GLY A 16 9.35 -1.71 -11.30
CA GLY A 16 8.07 -1.84 -10.59
C GLY A 16 8.05 -2.76 -9.36
N GLY A 17 9.02 -3.67 -9.23
CA GLY A 17 9.17 -4.53 -8.03
C GLY A 17 9.98 -3.91 -6.89
N THR A 18 10.67 -2.80 -7.10
CA THR A 18 11.57 -2.22 -6.08
C THR A 18 10.82 -1.77 -4.84
N CYS A 19 9.70 -1.08 -5.01
CA CYS A 19 8.85 -0.66 -3.88
C CYS A 19 8.19 -1.85 -3.19
N GLN A 20 7.87 -2.94 -3.91
CA GLN A 20 7.36 -4.16 -3.29
C GLN A 20 8.40 -4.80 -2.37
N ILE A 21 9.66 -4.85 -2.80
CA ILE A 21 10.77 -5.34 -1.97
C ILE A 21 10.95 -4.42 -0.76
N ALA A 22 10.98 -3.11 -0.96
CA ALA A 22 11.16 -2.14 0.12
C ALA A 22 10.01 -2.22 1.15
N GLY A 23 8.75 -2.27 0.70
CA GLY A 23 7.59 -2.41 1.58
C GLY A 23 7.59 -3.72 2.35
N THR A 24 7.94 -4.84 1.71
CA THR A 24 8.03 -6.14 2.37
C THR A 24 9.15 -6.16 3.42
N LEU A 25 10.32 -5.58 3.10
CA LEU A 25 11.42 -5.44 4.06
C LEU A 25 11.06 -4.51 5.22
N PHE A 26 10.39 -3.39 4.92
CA PHE A 26 9.90 -2.48 5.95
C PHE A 26 8.92 -3.19 6.91
N ALA A 27 7.95 -3.94 6.38
CA ALA A 27 7.01 -4.70 7.21
C ALA A 27 7.72 -5.73 8.10
N ALA A 28 8.67 -6.50 7.55
CA ALA A 28 9.47 -7.44 8.33
C ALA A 28 10.24 -6.74 9.46
N SER A 29 10.91 -5.62 9.15
CA SER A 29 11.69 -4.83 10.11
C SER A 29 10.80 -4.16 11.17
N PHE A 30 9.61 -3.72 10.76
CA PHE A 30 8.61 -3.15 11.66
C PHE A 30 8.20 -4.16 12.75
N PHE A 31 7.86 -5.39 12.33
CA PHE A 31 7.48 -6.45 13.28
C PHE A 31 8.66 -7.02 14.06
N ALA A 32 9.88 -6.95 13.53
CA ALA A 32 11.07 -7.26 14.30
C ALA A 32 11.42 -6.20 15.38
N GLY A 33 10.72 -5.07 15.40
CA GLY A 33 10.99 -3.99 16.35
C GLY A 33 12.24 -3.17 16.02
N MET A 34 12.74 -3.24 14.80
CA MET A 34 13.90 -2.43 14.37
C MET A 34 13.52 -0.94 14.30
N GLU A 35 14.51 -0.08 14.49
CA GLU A 35 14.30 1.37 14.40
C GLU A 35 14.12 1.80 12.95
N VAL A 36 13.06 2.57 12.69
CA VAL A 36 12.76 3.14 11.38
C VAL A 36 13.26 4.59 11.35
N LEU A 37 14.31 4.85 10.55
CA LEU A 37 14.92 6.17 10.44
C LEU A 37 14.27 7.02 9.36
N ASP A 38 13.92 6.42 8.22
CA ASP A 38 13.26 7.10 7.10
C ASP A 38 12.36 6.11 6.36
N ARG A 39 11.13 6.52 6.13
CA ARG A 39 10.14 5.76 5.34
C ARG A 39 9.08 6.71 4.82
N ARG A 40 8.77 6.61 3.55
CA ARG A 40 7.62 7.31 2.94
C ARG A 40 6.56 6.33 2.45
N PRO A 41 5.27 6.63 2.66
CA PRO A 41 4.18 5.87 2.06
C PRO A 41 4.16 6.07 0.54
N HIS A 42 3.47 5.19 -0.16
CA HIS A 42 3.14 5.43 -1.57
C HIS A 42 2.16 6.62 -1.70
N THR A 43 2.11 7.19 -2.89
CA THR A 43 1.12 8.22 -3.23
C THR A 43 -0.28 7.64 -3.45
N ARG A 44 -0.42 6.32 -3.47
CA ARG A 44 -1.69 5.59 -3.58
C ARG A 44 -1.60 4.26 -2.84
N PRO A 45 -2.71 3.72 -2.34
CA PRO A 45 -2.73 2.38 -1.75
C PRO A 45 -2.26 1.31 -2.74
N SER A 46 -1.50 0.34 -2.25
CA SER A 46 -1.00 -0.79 -3.05
C SER A 46 -1.88 -2.02 -2.86
N GLY A 47 -2.06 -2.82 -3.93
CA GLY A 47 -2.79 -4.08 -3.84
C GLY A 47 -2.03 -5.21 -3.12
N TYR A 48 -0.70 -5.11 -3.03
CA TYR A 48 0.16 -6.16 -2.48
C TYR A 48 0.54 -5.99 -1.00
N ILE A 49 0.31 -4.80 -0.42
CA ILE A 49 0.65 -4.53 0.99
C ILE A 49 -0.37 -3.58 1.62
N LYS A 50 -0.61 -3.75 2.90
CA LYS A 50 -1.58 -2.90 3.64
C LYS A 50 -1.04 -1.48 3.81
N MET A 51 -1.92 -0.47 3.66
CA MET A 51 -1.59 0.92 3.98
C MET A 51 -0.96 1.02 5.36
N GLY A 52 0.13 1.77 5.46
CA GLY A 52 0.91 1.95 6.68
C GLY A 52 2.02 0.93 6.89
N LEU A 53 2.05 -0.17 6.11
CA LEU A 53 3.15 -1.15 6.06
C LEU A 53 3.92 -1.10 4.74
N ASP A 54 3.56 -0.20 3.84
CA ASP A 54 4.23 0.04 2.57
C ASP A 54 5.44 0.99 2.73
N ALA A 55 6.35 0.94 1.78
CA ALA A 55 7.48 1.87 1.69
C ALA A 55 7.79 2.17 0.22
N THR A 56 7.92 3.45 -0.09
CA THR A 56 8.36 3.93 -1.40
C THR A 56 9.86 4.11 -1.44
N VAL A 57 10.48 3.73 -2.55
CA VAL A 57 11.88 4.03 -2.86
C VAL A 57 11.98 4.58 -4.28
N VAL A 58 12.67 5.72 -4.42
CA VAL A 58 12.98 6.37 -5.70
C VAL A 58 14.39 6.92 -5.61
N TYR A 59 15.34 6.21 -6.21
CA TYR A 59 16.74 6.62 -6.15
C TYR A 59 16.98 7.92 -6.92
N PRO A 60 17.78 8.84 -6.38
CA PRO A 60 18.39 8.84 -5.03
C PRO A 60 17.55 9.56 -3.95
N SER A 61 16.34 10.03 -4.30
CA SER A 61 15.59 11.04 -3.54
C SER A 61 14.74 10.48 -2.40
N ILE A 62 14.20 9.26 -2.54
CA ILE A 62 13.34 8.62 -1.53
C ILE A 62 13.94 7.28 -1.16
N ASN A 63 14.28 7.12 0.12
CA ASN A 63 14.94 5.94 0.63
C ASN A 63 14.15 5.32 1.78
N LEU A 64 14.31 4.01 1.95
CA LEU A 64 13.98 3.31 3.17
C LEU A 64 15.25 3.17 4.01
N ARG A 65 15.26 3.71 5.22
CA ARG A 65 16.40 3.64 6.15
C ARG A 65 15.95 3.05 7.48
N MET A 66 16.63 2.01 7.89
CA MET A 66 16.38 1.32 9.15
C MET A 66 17.69 1.09 9.88
N ARG A 67 17.62 0.98 11.20
CA ARG A 67 18.74 0.67 12.05
C ARG A 67 18.45 -0.61 12.82
N ASN A 68 19.42 -1.53 12.84
CA ASN A 68 19.36 -2.63 13.78
C ASN A 68 19.73 -2.10 15.17
N ASN A 69 18.73 -1.94 16.01
CA ASN A 69 18.85 -1.56 17.43
C ASN A 69 18.65 -2.76 18.37
N LEU A 70 18.66 -3.97 17.81
CA LEU A 70 18.61 -5.21 18.58
C LEU A 70 20.01 -5.55 19.12
N PRO A 71 20.11 -6.25 20.25
CA PRO A 71 21.40 -6.60 20.87
C PRO A 71 22.16 -7.73 20.15
N PHE A 72 21.75 -8.08 18.93
CA PHE A 72 22.32 -9.14 18.13
C PHE A 72 22.31 -8.80 16.63
N PRO A 73 23.16 -9.41 15.82
CA PRO A 73 23.14 -9.24 14.37
C PRO A 73 21.87 -9.83 13.76
N VAL A 74 21.41 -9.23 12.67
CA VAL A 74 20.22 -9.67 11.92
C VAL A 74 20.64 -10.02 10.49
N VAL A 75 20.21 -11.18 10.02
CA VAL A 75 20.38 -11.61 8.63
C VAL A 75 19.07 -11.41 7.89
N ILE A 76 19.12 -10.70 6.76
CA ILE A 76 17.98 -10.54 5.87
C ILE A 76 17.96 -11.74 4.92
N HIS A 77 17.00 -12.61 5.10
CA HIS A 77 16.77 -13.75 4.21
C HIS A 77 15.58 -13.47 3.30
N ARG A 78 15.74 -13.74 2.02
CA ARG A 78 14.66 -13.57 1.04
C ARG A 78 14.36 -14.86 0.27
N ARG A 79 13.10 -15.07 -0.06
CA ARG A 79 12.66 -16.14 -0.95
C ARG A 79 11.64 -15.58 -1.93
N ILE A 80 11.77 -15.93 -3.21
CA ILE A 80 10.82 -15.59 -4.26
C ILE A 80 10.39 -16.90 -4.91
N GLY A 81 9.09 -17.10 -5.01
CA GLY A 81 8.52 -18.27 -5.68
C GLY A 81 7.02 -18.09 -5.92
N ASN A 82 6.51 -18.60 -7.04
CA ASN A 82 5.09 -18.55 -7.40
C ASN A 82 4.46 -17.14 -7.31
N GLY A 83 5.21 -16.10 -7.74
CA GLY A 83 4.73 -14.71 -7.67
C GLY A 83 4.72 -14.10 -6.26
N VAL A 84 5.22 -14.79 -5.25
CA VAL A 84 5.25 -14.33 -3.86
C VAL A 84 6.68 -14.00 -3.44
N LEU A 85 6.86 -12.80 -2.88
CA LEU A 85 8.07 -12.38 -2.19
C LEU A 85 7.88 -12.60 -0.68
N ARG A 86 8.80 -13.34 -0.08
CA ARG A 86 8.92 -13.50 1.37
C ARG A 86 10.23 -12.94 1.86
N ILE A 87 10.20 -12.12 2.90
CA ILE A 87 11.37 -11.60 3.59
C ILE A 87 11.29 -12.00 5.06
N GLU A 88 12.36 -12.57 5.56
CA GLU A 88 12.53 -13.01 6.94
C GLU A 88 13.77 -12.34 7.54
N LEU A 89 13.65 -11.88 8.76
CA LEU A 89 14.75 -11.37 9.55
C LEU A 89 15.19 -12.45 10.54
N LEU A 90 16.34 -13.04 10.32
CA LEU A 90 16.87 -14.12 11.14
C LEU A 90 17.84 -13.53 12.18
N GLY A 91 17.66 -13.91 13.42
CA GLY A 91 18.46 -13.45 14.55
C GLY A 91 18.21 -14.31 15.78
N ALA A 92 18.60 -13.84 16.95
CA ALA A 92 18.25 -14.50 18.20
C ALA A 92 16.73 -14.45 18.43
N ARG A 93 16.21 -15.43 19.18
CA ARG A 93 14.81 -15.45 19.57
C ARG A 93 14.45 -14.18 20.34
N SER A 94 13.35 -13.55 19.94
CA SER A 94 12.82 -12.35 20.58
C SER A 94 11.54 -12.68 21.33
N GLU A 95 11.47 -12.27 22.59
CA GLU A 95 10.24 -12.39 23.40
C GLU A 95 9.31 -11.17 23.23
N ARG A 96 9.61 -10.30 22.27
CA ARG A 96 8.78 -9.14 21.96
C ARG A 96 7.52 -9.54 21.21
N THR A 97 6.40 -9.00 21.65
CA THR A 97 5.16 -8.98 20.87
C THR A 97 5.04 -7.62 20.21
N VAL A 98 4.86 -7.60 18.89
CA VAL A 98 4.74 -6.35 18.13
C VAL A 98 3.38 -6.28 17.48
N THR A 99 2.65 -5.22 17.77
CA THR A 99 1.34 -4.96 17.19
C THR A 99 1.39 -3.74 16.28
N PHE A 100 1.00 -3.92 15.04
CA PHE A 100 0.63 -2.86 14.13
C PHE A 100 -0.85 -2.54 14.31
N VAL A 101 -1.19 -1.26 14.46
CA VAL A 101 -2.57 -0.79 14.46
C VAL A 101 -2.72 0.32 13.43
N ARG A 102 -3.73 0.24 12.59
CA ARG A 102 -4.11 1.28 11.64
C ARG A 102 -5.56 1.66 11.82
N LYS A 103 -5.83 2.96 11.86
CA LYS A 103 -7.17 3.53 11.76
C LYS A 103 -7.23 4.46 10.56
N ILE A 104 -8.24 4.29 9.71
CA ILE A 104 -8.55 5.26 8.66
C ILE A 104 -9.33 6.41 9.30
N MET A 105 -8.94 7.65 8.96
CA MET A 105 -9.67 8.84 9.39
C MET A 105 -11.07 8.86 8.76
N PRO A 106 -12.10 9.33 9.47
CA PRO A 106 -13.49 9.28 8.97
C PRO A 106 -13.70 10.03 7.66
N ARG A 107 -12.91 11.07 7.42
CA ARG A 107 -12.99 11.85 6.19
C ARG A 107 -12.03 11.28 5.16
N VAL A 108 -12.60 10.87 4.04
CA VAL A 108 -11.88 10.36 2.87
C VAL A 108 -12.03 11.37 1.75
N ASP A 109 -10.91 11.73 1.11
CA ASP A 109 -10.94 12.68 -0.01
C ASP A 109 -11.45 11.96 -1.28
N ARG A 110 -12.39 12.57 -2.01
CA ARG A 110 -12.92 12.00 -3.26
C ARG A 110 -11.89 12.12 -4.37
N PHE A 111 -11.89 11.17 -5.29
CA PHE A 111 -11.14 11.30 -6.54
C PHE A 111 -11.93 12.12 -7.57
N GLU A 112 -11.21 12.68 -8.52
CA GLU A 112 -11.77 13.37 -9.67
C GLU A 112 -11.98 12.40 -10.83
N GLU A 113 -13.03 12.62 -11.64
CA GLU A 113 -13.22 11.95 -12.91
C GLU A 113 -12.70 12.82 -14.04
N LEU A 114 -11.74 12.31 -14.78
CA LEU A 114 -11.15 12.97 -15.93
C LEU A 114 -11.59 12.27 -17.22
N SER A 115 -12.01 13.07 -18.20
CA SER A 115 -12.30 12.61 -19.56
C SER A 115 -11.22 13.14 -20.49
N VAL A 116 -10.44 12.24 -21.07
CA VAL A 116 -9.37 12.56 -22.01
C VAL A 116 -9.84 12.24 -23.43
N PRO A 117 -9.95 13.24 -24.32
CA PRO A 117 -10.35 13.01 -25.71
C PRO A 117 -9.34 12.10 -26.42
N ASP A 118 -9.83 11.19 -27.26
CA ASP A 118 -9.00 10.29 -28.06
C ASP A 118 -9.55 10.22 -29.49
N ALA A 119 -8.80 10.80 -30.43
CA ALA A 119 -9.19 10.84 -31.83
C ALA A 119 -9.08 9.46 -32.53
N ASN A 120 -8.40 8.49 -31.95
CA ASN A 120 -8.30 7.13 -32.48
C ASN A 120 -9.53 6.27 -32.12
N LEU A 121 -10.36 6.72 -31.20
CA LEU A 121 -11.59 6.05 -30.80
C LEU A 121 -12.81 6.70 -31.48
N PRO A 122 -13.79 5.90 -31.93
CA PRO A 122 -15.04 6.43 -32.48
C PRO A 122 -15.78 7.31 -31.46
N ALA A 123 -16.43 8.35 -31.96
CA ALA A 123 -17.28 9.21 -31.14
C ALA A 123 -18.34 8.39 -30.36
N GLY A 124 -18.50 8.67 -29.09
CA GLY A 124 -19.38 7.94 -28.17
C GLY A 124 -18.75 6.71 -27.49
N MET A 125 -17.60 6.22 -27.95
CA MET A 125 -16.87 5.15 -27.27
C MET A 125 -16.17 5.71 -26.03
N ARG A 126 -16.25 4.98 -24.90
CA ARG A 126 -15.55 5.33 -23.67
C ARG A 126 -14.79 4.11 -23.14
N VAL A 127 -13.54 4.31 -22.75
CA VAL A 127 -12.70 3.26 -22.16
C VAL A 127 -12.17 3.75 -20.83
N LEU A 128 -12.45 3.02 -19.74
CA LEU A 128 -11.88 3.28 -18.43
C LEU A 128 -10.43 2.81 -18.42
N THR A 129 -9.47 3.75 -18.49
CA THR A 129 -8.03 3.42 -18.53
C THR A 129 -7.37 3.49 -17.17
N GLN A 130 -7.99 4.17 -16.21
CA GLN A 130 -7.57 4.18 -14.81
C GLN A 130 -8.78 4.28 -13.89
N ARG A 131 -8.93 3.32 -13.00
CA ARG A 131 -9.95 3.36 -11.96
C ARG A 131 -9.54 4.34 -10.86
N GLY A 132 -10.48 5.19 -10.44
CA GLY A 132 -10.28 6.11 -9.33
C GLY A 132 -10.09 5.40 -8.00
N ILE A 133 -9.21 5.94 -7.16
CA ILE A 133 -9.04 5.49 -5.79
C ILE A 133 -9.22 6.70 -4.88
N PRO A 134 -10.08 6.60 -3.84
CA PRO A 134 -10.22 7.68 -2.87
C PRO A 134 -8.93 7.93 -2.11
N GLY A 135 -8.75 9.17 -1.67
CA GLY A 135 -7.64 9.53 -0.80
C GLY A 135 -7.90 9.08 0.63
N PHE A 136 -6.87 8.60 1.30
CA PHE A 136 -6.96 8.14 2.68
C PHE A 136 -5.96 8.88 3.56
N ARG A 137 -6.38 9.19 4.76
CA ARG A 137 -5.51 9.60 5.87
C ARG A 137 -5.61 8.57 6.95
N ILE A 138 -4.48 8.05 7.38
CA ILE A 138 -4.43 7.02 8.40
C ILE A 138 -3.62 7.47 9.61
N THR A 139 -4.03 7.03 10.78
CA THR A 139 -3.16 6.98 11.96
C THR A 139 -2.73 5.55 12.16
N ARG A 140 -1.44 5.34 12.28
CA ARG A 140 -0.88 4.02 12.57
C ARG A 140 -0.04 4.05 13.84
N TYR A 141 0.02 2.92 14.50
CA TYR A 141 0.79 2.71 15.72
C TYR A 141 1.61 1.45 15.58
N ARG A 142 2.78 1.45 16.19
CA ARG A 142 3.52 0.25 16.57
C ARG A 142 3.51 0.15 18.08
N ILE A 143 3.08 -0.98 18.60
CA ILE A 143 3.08 -1.27 20.02
C ILE A 143 4.01 -2.44 20.23
N ILE A 144 5.12 -2.21 20.91
CA ILE A 144 6.11 -3.23 21.26
C ILE A 144 5.92 -3.55 22.72
N ARG A 145 5.69 -4.81 23.04
CA ARG A 145 5.60 -5.32 24.41
C ARG A 145 6.73 -6.30 24.65
N GLU A 146 7.45 -6.08 25.74
CA GLU A 146 8.52 -6.95 26.21
C GLU A 146 8.47 -6.94 27.75
N ASN A 147 8.28 -8.12 28.35
CA ASN A 147 8.01 -8.25 29.77
C ASN A 147 6.81 -7.35 30.19
N ASP A 148 6.98 -6.55 31.23
CA ASP A 148 5.97 -5.63 31.76
C ASP A 148 5.99 -4.23 31.10
N VAL A 149 6.83 -4.05 30.07
CA VAL A 149 6.97 -2.76 29.41
C VAL A 149 6.25 -2.77 28.06
N ALA A 150 5.51 -1.69 27.78
CA ALA A 150 4.90 -1.44 26.49
C ALA A 150 5.34 -0.06 25.95
N VAL A 151 5.93 -0.05 24.75
CA VAL A 151 6.28 1.18 24.02
C VAL A 151 5.30 1.35 22.87
N ARG A 152 4.74 2.55 22.74
CA ARG A 152 3.83 2.91 21.65
C ARG A 152 4.41 4.05 20.82
N GLU A 153 4.62 3.79 19.57
CA GLU A 153 4.99 4.79 18.56
C GLU A 153 3.76 5.11 17.70
N ARG A 154 3.68 6.35 17.21
CA ARG A 154 2.54 6.84 16.42
C ARG A 154 3.03 7.61 15.21
N TRP A 155 2.40 7.35 14.04
CA TRP A 155 2.59 8.10 12.80
C TRP A 155 1.27 8.38 12.11
N GLN A 156 1.31 9.33 11.20
CA GLN A 156 0.22 9.63 10.28
C GLN A 156 0.75 9.53 8.86
N ASP A 157 0.01 8.81 8.01
CA ASP A 157 0.31 8.72 6.58
C ASP A 157 -0.87 9.28 5.78
N ALA A 158 -0.58 9.88 4.64
CA ALA A 158 -1.57 10.37 3.69
C ALA A 158 -1.35 9.69 2.34
N TYR A 159 -2.44 9.22 1.76
CA TYR A 159 -2.53 8.67 0.41
C TYR A 159 -3.49 9.58 -0.35
N PRO A 160 -2.98 10.48 -1.21
CA PRO A 160 -3.86 11.36 -1.99
C PRO A 160 -4.78 10.55 -2.90
N PRO A 161 -5.92 11.13 -3.31
CA PRO A 161 -6.80 10.46 -4.25
C PRO A 161 -6.11 10.26 -5.60
N THR A 162 -6.45 9.16 -6.27
CA THR A 162 -6.03 8.87 -7.64
C THR A 162 -7.21 9.11 -8.56
N SER A 163 -7.06 9.99 -9.56
CA SER A 163 -8.15 10.32 -10.48
C SER A 163 -8.62 9.12 -11.29
N GLN A 164 -9.90 9.05 -11.56
CA GLN A 164 -10.46 8.13 -12.53
C GLN A 164 -10.30 8.70 -13.93
N ILE A 165 -9.76 7.92 -14.87
CA ILE A 165 -9.47 8.40 -16.23
C ILE A 165 -10.28 7.59 -17.24
N TRP A 166 -11.08 8.32 -18.01
CA TRP A 166 -11.78 7.81 -19.17
C TRP A 166 -11.15 8.34 -20.44
N ARG A 167 -10.82 7.46 -21.39
CA ARG A 167 -10.58 7.85 -22.78
C ARG A 167 -11.92 7.94 -23.49
N VAL A 168 -12.19 9.08 -24.09
CA VAL A 168 -13.46 9.38 -24.75
C VAL A 168 -13.22 9.61 -26.23
N GLY A 169 -13.80 8.75 -27.07
CA GLY A 169 -13.65 8.81 -28.50
C GLY A 169 -14.23 10.10 -29.09
N THR A 170 -13.45 10.70 -29.98
CA THR A 170 -13.82 11.90 -30.75
C THR A 170 -13.64 11.70 -32.26
N GLY A 171 -13.08 10.56 -32.68
CA GLY A 171 -12.84 10.21 -34.06
C GLY A 171 -14.09 9.72 -34.79
N ALA A 172 -14.06 9.71 -36.13
CA ALA A 172 -15.15 9.17 -36.96
C ALA A 172 -15.14 7.62 -36.97
N ALA A 173 -13.99 7.00 -36.77
CA ALA A 173 -13.79 5.55 -36.79
C ALA A 173 -12.63 5.15 -35.87
N LEU A 174 -12.51 3.84 -35.62
CA LEU A 174 -11.36 3.30 -34.91
C LEU A 174 -10.12 3.30 -35.83
N THR A 175 -9.11 4.08 -35.49
CA THR A 175 -7.88 4.23 -36.29
C THR A 175 -6.62 3.73 -35.59
N GLY A 176 -6.72 3.25 -34.35
CA GLY A 176 -5.60 2.73 -33.56
C GLY A 176 -6.00 1.61 -32.63
N PRO A 177 -5.08 1.07 -31.84
CA PRO A 177 -5.41 0.06 -30.83
C PRO A 177 -6.33 0.65 -29.78
N ILE A 178 -7.33 -0.12 -29.35
CA ILE A 178 -8.17 0.26 -28.21
C ILE A 178 -7.28 0.31 -26.97
N PRO A 179 -7.28 1.41 -26.21
CA PRO A 179 -6.56 1.50 -24.94
C PRO A 179 -6.93 0.34 -24.01
N ARG A 180 -5.95 -0.16 -23.28
CA ARG A 180 -6.22 -1.20 -22.30
C ARG A 180 -7.22 -0.70 -21.25
N GLN A 181 -8.28 -1.45 -21.07
CA GLN A 181 -9.25 -1.18 -20.00
C GLN A 181 -8.64 -1.54 -18.65
N ASP A 182 -8.85 -0.68 -17.65
CA ASP A 182 -8.52 -0.98 -16.26
C ASP A 182 -9.59 -1.90 -15.67
N ASP A 183 -9.23 -3.15 -15.45
CA ASP A 183 -10.05 -4.21 -14.89
C ASP A 183 -9.77 -4.47 -13.40
N HIS A 184 -8.94 -3.64 -12.77
CA HIS A 184 -8.69 -3.77 -11.34
C HIS A 184 -9.99 -3.62 -10.54
N PRO A 185 -10.17 -4.42 -9.46
CA PRO A 185 -11.31 -4.26 -8.58
C PRO A 185 -11.25 -2.91 -7.86
N GLU A 186 -12.40 -2.46 -7.38
CA GLU A 186 -12.44 -1.30 -6.50
C GLU A 186 -11.53 -1.49 -5.30
N TYR A 187 -10.81 -0.42 -4.95
CA TYR A 187 -9.98 -0.46 -3.74
C TYR A 187 -10.87 -0.44 -2.51
N THR A 188 -10.69 -1.44 -1.66
CA THR A 188 -11.37 -1.56 -0.37
C THR A 188 -10.35 -1.58 0.76
N ALA A 189 -10.70 -1.00 1.90
CA ALA A 189 -9.85 -1.02 3.07
C ALA A 189 -10.68 -1.14 4.36
N ASP A 190 -10.18 -1.93 5.30
CA ASP A 190 -10.77 -1.98 6.63
C ASP A 190 -10.60 -0.63 7.34
N GLN A 191 -11.63 -0.13 8.00
CA GLN A 191 -11.55 1.10 8.79
C GLN A 191 -10.55 0.97 9.93
N TYR A 192 -10.52 -0.20 10.54
CA TYR A 192 -9.59 -0.57 11.59
C TYR A 192 -8.93 -1.89 11.26
N LEU A 193 -7.62 -1.94 11.42
CA LEU A 193 -6.82 -3.15 11.28
C LEU A 193 -5.80 -3.20 12.41
N ALA A 194 -5.74 -4.29 13.12
CA ALA A 194 -4.64 -4.61 14.02
C ALA A 194 -4.02 -5.95 13.61
N VAL A 195 -2.69 -5.99 13.51
CA VAL A 195 -1.92 -7.18 13.21
C VAL A 195 -0.90 -7.34 14.32
N THR A 196 -0.92 -8.46 15.02
CA THR A 196 -0.01 -8.76 16.11
C THR A 196 0.86 -9.94 15.74
N GLN A 197 2.17 -9.78 15.79
CA GLN A 197 3.13 -10.86 15.80
C GLN A 197 3.35 -11.32 17.24
N LEU A 198 3.11 -12.59 17.50
CA LEU A 198 3.29 -13.17 18.82
C LEU A 198 4.77 -13.40 19.13
N ALA A 199 5.13 -13.21 20.39
CA ALA A 199 6.50 -13.38 20.88
C ALA A 199 7.06 -14.78 20.55
N GLY A 200 8.30 -14.82 20.07
CA GLY A 200 9.01 -16.07 19.79
C GLY A 200 8.43 -16.91 18.65
N THR A 201 7.49 -16.39 17.86
CA THR A 201 6.84 -17.09 16.75
C THR A 201 6.81 -16.25 15.48
N ASN A 202 6.44 -16.89 14.35
CA ASN A 202 6.09 -16.21 13.10
C ASN A 202 4.57 -16.08 12.93
N GLU A 203 3.79 -16.38 13.96
CA GLU A 203 2.35 -16.31 13.91
C GLU A 203 1.86 -14.87 13.99
N MET A 204 0.90 -14.56 13.12
CA MET A 204 0.24 -13.26 13.04
C MET A 204 -1.23 -13.40 13.39
N GLN A 205 -1.71 -12.58 14.30
CA GLN A 205 -3.13 -12.45 14.62
C GLN A 205 -3.67 -11.16 14.03
N GLU A 206 -4.78 -11.23 13.31
CA GLU A 206 -5.42 -10.06 12.72
C GLU A 206 -6.80 -9.82 13.35
N VAL A 207 -7.06 -8.54 13.67
CA VAL A 207 -8.38 -8.04 14.04
C VAL A 207 -8.75 -6.94 13.05
N ARG A 208 -9.91 -7.08 12.42
CA ARG A 208 -10.41 -6.13 11.43
C ARG A 208 -11.80 -5.63 11.81
N ARG A 209 -12.08 -4.38 11.44
CA ARG A 209 -13.46 -3.87 11.40
C ARG A 209 -13.74 -3.43 9.98
N PRO A 210 -14.89 -3.82 9.40
CA PRO A 210 -15.30 -3.45 8.06
C PRO A 210 -15.26 -1.93 7.91
N GLY A 211 -15.02 -1.47 6.70
CA GLY A 211 -14.83 -0.08 6.43
C GLY A 211 -15.25 0.34 5.06
N PHE A 212 -14.43 1.07 4.40
CA PHE A 212 -14.71 1.77 3.19
C PHE A 212 -14.65 0.86 1.96
N SER A 213 -15.67 0.93 1.11
CA SER A 213 -15.60 0.43 -0.26
C SER A 213 -15.57 1.62 -1.24
N GLY A 214 -14.88 1.42 -2.38
CA GLY A 214 -14.56 2.46 -3.34
C GLY A 214 -15.72 3.28 -3.91
N ALA A 215 -16.29 2.95 -5.07
CA ALA A 215 -17.12 3.88 -5.84
C ALA A 215 -18.57 4.06 -5.37
N ALA A 216 -19.16 3.08 -4.69
CA ALA A 216 -20.60 3.09 -4.43
C ALA A 216 -21.03 3.82 -3.16
N GLY A 217 -20.15 4.26 -2.34
CA GLY A 217 -20.54 4.94 -1.13
C GLY A 217 -19.39 5.10 -0.15
N TRP A 218 -19.05 6.28 0.00
CA TRP A 218 -18.20 6.83 1.03
C TRP A 218 -18.80 6.63 2.43
N MET A 219 -19.61 5.61 2.60
CA MET A 219 -20.22 5.28 3.88
C MET A 219 -19.34 4.28 4.63
N VAL A 220 -19.01 4.65 5.83
CA VAL A 220 -18.53 3.71 6.85
C VAL A 220 -19.63 2.66 7.01
N ARG A 221 -19.34 1.41 6.64
CA ARG A 221 -20.19 0.32 7.10
C ARG A 221 -19.81 0.08 8.56
N GLU A 222 -20.63 0.57 9.46
CA GLU A 222 -20.56 0.14 10.85
C GLU A 222 -20.91 -1.34 10.87
N GLY A 223 -19.91 -2.15 11.21
CA GLY A 223 -20.17 -3.56 11.49
C GLY A 223 -20.92 -3.67 12.81
N LEU A 224 -21.99 -4.42 12.79
CA LEU A 224 -22.71 -4.91 13.97
C LEU A 224 -21.79 -5.77 14.82
#